data_1cd20fd5d0df05c7858d29f3f765901e
#
_entry.id   1cd20fd5d0df05c7858d29f3f765901e
#
_cell.length_a   1.000
_cell.length_b   1.000
_cell.length_c   1.000
_cell.angle_alpha   90.00
_cell.angle_beta   90.00
_cell.angle_gamma   90.00
#
_symmetry.space_group_name_H-M   'P 1'
#
loop_
_entity.id
_entity.type
_entity.pdbx_description
1 polymer ?
#
loop_
_entity_poly.entity_id
_entity_poly.type
_entity_poly.pdbx_seq_one_letter_code
_entity_poly.pdbx_strand_id
1 'polypeptide(L)'
;LARAFKDLLLNGHVVSGGSTITMQLARLLDPGLQKRSITTKLKQIWSAIRLDAHLTKRQILEAYFTLAPYGGNIEGVVAATEAWFKKSPASLTESEAAFLVAMPQSPETRRPDRNPKNAIDAKNHVLKTVAEARDFSPVLLREYLAENLPLEKSKVARAAPHLLDRFVRNDASSKALHTTIDPVWQMVVQQMVNEHVGRF
;
A
#
# COMPACT_ATOMS: atom_id res chain seq x y z
N LEU A 1 -21.67 2.54 4.82
CA LEU A 1 -22.68 1.47 4.68
C LEU A 1 -24.02 2.04 4.21
N ALA A 2 -24.61 3.02 4.89
CA ALA A 2 -25.91 3.61 4.52
C ALA A 2 -25.92 4.16 3.09
N ARG A 3 -24.85 4.87 2.66
CA ARG A 3 -24.71 5.39 1.30
C ARG A 3 -24.63 4.25 0.27
N ALA A 4 -23.83 3.22 0.49
CA ALA A 4 -23.73 2.08 -0.41
C ALA A 4 -25.02 1.26 -0.50
N PHE A 5 -25.78 1.17 0.60
CA PHE A 5 -27.10 0.55 0.61
C PHE A 5 -28.14 1.38 -0.17
N LYS A 6 -28.10 2.71 -0.01
CA LYS A 6 -28.92 3.63 -0.80
C LYS A 6 -28.61 3.53 -2.30
N ASP A 7 -27.32 3.51 -2.66
CA ASP A 7 -26.86 3.39 -4.05
C ASP A 7 -27.28 2.03 -4.67
N LEU A 8 -27.26 0.95 -3.89
CA LEU A 8 -27.75 -0.37 -4.32
C LEU A 8 -29.26 -0.36 -4.59
N LEU A 9 -30.04 0.28 -3.71
CA LEU A 9 -31.50 0.37 -3.88
C LEU A 9 -31.91 1.24 -5.06
N LEU A 10 -31.16 2.33 -5.35
CA LEU A 10 -31.49 3.25 -6.42
C LEU A 10 -31.04 2.77 -7.80
N ASN A 11 -29.91 2.12 -7.88
CA ASN A 11 -29.26 1.77 -9.15
C ASN A 11 -29.33 0.27 -9.50
N GLY A 12 -29.85 -0.59 -8.61
CA GLY A 12 -29.97 -2.03 -8.83
C GLY A 12 -28.63 -2.79 -8.91
N HIS A 13 -27.48 -2.08 -8.78
CA HIS A 13 -26.15 -2.67 -8.77
C HIS A 13 -25.23 -1.96 -7.80
N VAL A 14 -24.16 -2.64 -7.37
CA VAL A 14 -23.19 -2.09 -6.42
C VAL A 14 -22.31 -1.06 -7.10
N VAL A 15 -22.61 0.23 -6.92
CA VAL A 15 -21.85 1.36 -7.49
C VAL A 15 -20.64 1.70 -6.64
N SER A 16 -20.69 1.47 -5.32
CA SER A 16 -19.57 1.72 -4.40
C SER A 16 -19.34 0.56 -3.45
N GLY A 17 -18.07 0.27 -3.14
CA GLY A 17 -17.70 -0.73 -2.14
C GLY A 17 -18.20 -0.30 -0.75
N GLY A 18 -19.19 -0.98 -0.20
CA GLY A 18 -19.75 -0.71 1.14
C GLY A 18 -18.82 -1.05 2.31
N SER A 19 -17.53 -1.30 2.08
CA SER A 19 -16.55 -1.62 3.13
C SER A 19 -15.83 -0.36 3.58
N THR A 20 -15.83 -0.09 4.89
CA THR A 20 -15.04 1.00 5.49
C THR A 20 -13.56 0.61 5.59
N ILE A 21 -12.68 1.60 5.83
CA ILE A 21 -11.25 1.36 6.12
C ILE A 21 -11.11 0.47 7.35
N THR A 22 -11.93 0.66 8.39
CA THR A 22 -11.94 -0.19 9.59
C THR A 22 -12.28 -1.64 9.28
N MET A 23 -13.22 -1.91 8.36
CA MET A 23 -13.53 -3.27 7.91
C MET A 23 -12.38 -3.88 7.08
N GLN A 24 -11.69 -3.06 6.30
CA GLN A 24 -10.50 -3.49 5.57
C GLN A 24 -9.35 -3.82 6.53
N LEU A 25 -9.14 -2.97 7.55
CA LEU A 25 -8.17 -3.23 8.61
C LEU A 25 -8.49 -4.53 9.37
N ALA A 26 -9.76 -4.74 9.76
CA ALA A 26 -10.18 -5.99 10.42
C ALA A 26 -9.82 -7.22 9.59
N ARG A 27 -9.98 -7.15 8.27
CA ARG A 27 -9.62 -8.24 7.34
C ARG A 27 -8.12 -8.43 7.19
N LEU A 28 -7.30 -7.37 7.32
CA LEU A 28 -5.85 -7.46 7.31
C LEU A 28 -5.32 -8.08 8.61
N LEU A 29 -5.96 -7.78 9.74
CA LEU A 29 -5.59 -8.31 11.05
C LEU A 29 -5.99 -9.78 11.26
N ASP A 30 -7.06 -10.24 10.61
CA ASP A 30 -7.58 -11.61 10.75
C ASP A 30 -7.76 -12.28 9.38
N PRO A 31 -6.86 -13.22 9.00
CA PRO A 31 -6.97 -13.99 7.76
C PRO A 31 -8.29 -14.77 7.63
N GLY A 32 -8.94 -15.15 8.75
CA GLY A 32 -10.24 -15.81 8.76
C GLY A 32 -11.36 -14.94 8.17
N LEU A 33 -11.15 -13.62 8.12
CA LEU A 33 -12.10 -12.66 7.55
C LEU A 33 -11.91 -12.40 6.04
N GLN A 34 -11.01 -13.11 5.37
CA GLN A 34 -10.74 -12.90 3.94
C GLN A 34 -11.72 -13.64 3.01
N LYS A 35 -12.40 -14.67 3.51
CA LYS A 35 -13.36 -15.46 2.72
C LYS A 35 -14.56 -14.60 2.27
N ARG A 36 -15.01 -14.82 1.03
CA ARG A 36 -16.19 -14.13 0.47
C ARG A 36 -17.46 -14.87 0.84
N SER A 37 -18.05 -14.56 2.00
CA SER A 37 -19.35 -15.06 2.42
C SER A 37 -20.13 -13.99 3.19
N ILE A 38 -21.44 -14.13 3.28
CA ILE A 38 -22.31 -13.23 4.05
C ILE A 38 -21.94 -13.29 5.55
N THR A 39 -21.70 -14.49 6.06
CA THR A 39 -21.30 -14.70 7.46
C THR A 39 -19.97 -14.03 7.78
N THR A 40 -18.98 -14.12 6.87
CA THR A 40 -17.71 -13.42 7.00
C THR A 40 -17.91 -11.91 6.95
N LYS A 41 -18.82 -11.43 6.12
CA LYS A 41 -19.15 -9.99 6.03
C LYS A 41 -19.73 -9.46 7.35
N LEU A 42 -20.61 -10.21 7.99
CA LEU A 42 -21.13 -9.85 9.31
C LEU A 42 -20.03 -9.85 10.37
N LYS A 43 -19.13 -10.85 10.36
CA LYS A 43 -17.95 -10.86 11.24
C LYS A 43 -17.03 -9.67 11.02
N GLN A 44 -16.78 -9.27 9.75
CA GLN A 44 -16.02 -8.06 9.43
C GLN A 44 -16.66 -6.79 10.02
N ILE A 45 -17.99 -6.66 9.92
CA ILE A 45 -18.72 -5.51 10.49
C ILE A 45 -18.56 -5.49 12.01
N TRP A 46 -18.76 -6.63 12.66
CA TRP A 46 -18.60 -6.77 14.12
C TRP A 46 -17.18 -6.43 14.57
N SER A 47 -16.16 -6.98 13.90
CA SER A 47 -14.75 -6.66 14.19
C SER A 47 -14.44 -5.19 13.99
N ALA A 48 -15.00 -4.56 12.94
CA ALA A 48 -14.82 -3.14 12.69
C ALA A 48 -15.45 -2.27 13.80
N ILE A 49 -16.64 -2.63 14.29
CA ILE A 49 -17.28 -1.92 15.42
C ILE A 49 -16.39 -2.02 16.68
N ARG A 50 -15.83 -3.20 16.95
CA ARG A 50 -14.90 -3.38 18.07
C ARG A 50 -13.64 -2.53 17.93
N LEU A 51 -13.05 -2.48 16.73
CA LEU A 51 -11.88 -1.63 16.47
C LEU A 51 -12.23 -0.14 16.65
N ASP A 52 -13.36 0.31 16.12
CA ASP A 52 -13.82 1.70 16.26
C ASP A 52 -14.13 2.08 17.73
N ALA A 53 -14.48 1.10 18.58
CA ALA A 53 -14.73 1.33 20.02
C ALA A 53 -13.43 1.48 20.84
N HIS A 54 -12.32 0.88 20.39
CA HIS A 54 -11.07 0.83 21.16
C HIS A 54 -9.95 1.70 20.56
N LEU A 55 -10.04 2.07 19.29
CA LEU A 55 -9.01 2.82 18.57
C LEU A 55 -9.56 4.14 18.04
N THR A 56 -8.75 5.16 18.11
CA THR A 56 -9.03 6.45 17.46
C THR A 56 -8.95 6.28 15.93
N LYS A 57 -9.60 7.17 15.18
CA LYS A 57 -9.53 7.18 13.72
C LYS A 57 -8.09 7.29 13.19
N ARG A 58 -7.25 8.02 13.89
CA ARG A 58 -5.83 8.15 13.57
C ARG A 58 -5.09 6.82 13.72
N GLN A 59 -5.29 6.12 14.84
CA GLN A 59 -4.70 4.79 15.06
C GLN A 59 -5.16 3.76 14.03
N ILE A 60 -6.45 3.80 13.64
CA ILE A 60 -7.00 2.94 12.59
C ILE A 60 -6.31 3.22 11.25
N LEU A 61 -6.12 4.49 10.88
CA LEU A 61 -5.44 4.88 9.64
C LEU A 61 -3.96 4.50 9.66
N GLU A 62 -3.26 4.74 10.77
CA GLU A 62 -1.85 4.35 10.94
C GLU A 62 -1.67 2.83 10.82
N ALA A 63 -2.52 2.05 11.49
CA ALA A 63 -2.51 0.59 11.38
C ALA A 63 -2.85 0.12 9.94
N TYR A 64 -3.83 0.75 9.30
CA TYR A 64 -4.20 0.44 7.92
C TYR A 64 -3.04 0.71 6.96
N PHE A 65 -2.41 1.88 7.02
CA PHE A 65 -1.28 2.21 6.14
C PHE A 65 -0.05 1.34 6.41
N THR A 66 0.10 0.83 7.64
CA THR A 66 1.19 -0.10 7.98
C THR A 66 0.98 -1.50 7.40
N LEU A 67 -0.27 -1.96 7.27
CA LEU A 67 -0.61 -3.33 6.87
C LEU A 67 -1.18 -3.43 5.46
N ALA A 68 -1.55 -2.31 4.82
CA ALA A 68 -2.17 -2.32 3.51
C ALA A 68 -1.22 -2.88 2.43
N PRO A 69 -1.74 -3.66 1.46
CA PRO A 69 -0.96 -4.16 0.34
C PRO A 69 -0.79 -3.09 -0.75
N TYR A 70 0.42 -2.99 -1.29
CA TYR A 70 0.77 -2.02 -2.34
C TYR A 70 1.31 -2.69 -3.62
N GLY A 71 0.87 -3.91 -3.89
CA GLY A 71 1.19 -4.66 -5.09
C GLY A 71 2.44 -5.55 -4.96
N GLY A 72 2.33 -6.78 -5.47
CA GLY A 72 3.33 -7.81 -5.28
C GLY A 72 3.49 -8.18 -3.81
N ASN A 73 4.71 -8.16 -3.34
CA ASN A 73 5.07 -8.44 -1.95
C ASN A 73 5.30 -7.18 -1.10
N ILE A 74 4.77 -6.02 -1.53
CA ILE A 74 4.91 -4.77 -0.78
C ILE A 74 3.76 -4.65 0.21
N GLU A 75 4.07 -4.55 1.48
CA GLU A 75 3.16 -4.30 2.57
C GLU A 75 3.60 -3.05 3.34
N GLY A 76 2.66 -2.17 3.61
CA GLY A 76 2.89 -0.91 4.31
C GLY A 76 3.36 0.23 3.41
N VAL A 77 2.91 1.45 3.79
CA VAL A 77 3.15 2.67 3.02
C VAL A 77 4.63 3.04 2.94
N VAL A 78 5.40 2.79 4.00
CA VAL A 78 6.85 3.10 4.03
C VAL A 78 7.60 2.26 3.00
N ALA A 79 7.32 0.95 2.95
CA ALA A 79 7.90 0.08 1.94
C ALA A 79 7.42 0.44 0.52
N ALA A 80 6.17 0.89 0.40
CA ALA A 80 5.59 1.30 -0.88
C ALA A 80 6.23 2.59 -1.42
N THR A 81 6.46 3.59 -0.57
CA THR A 81 7.13 4.84 -0.97
C THR A 81 8.55 4.60 -1.42
N GLU A 82 9.29 3.75 -0.72
CA GLU A 82 10.64 3.36 -1.11
C GLU A 82 10.64 2.57 -2.42
N ALA A 83 9.75 1.58 -2.56
CA ALA A 83 9.71 0.71 -3.71
C ALA A 83 9.26 1.42 -5.00
N TRP A 84 8.30 2.33 -4.93
CA TRP A 84 7.76 3.01 -6.10
C TRP A 84 8.45 4.34 -6.40
N PHE A 85 8.86 5.09 -5.38
CA PHE A 85 9.33 6.48 -5.54
C PHE A 85 10.74 6.72 -5.03
N LYS A 86 11.37 5.79 -4.31
CA LYS A 86 12.69 5.97 -3.64
C LYS A 86 12.69 7.19 -2.71
N LYS A 87 11.59 7.41 -2.01
CA LYS A 87 11.36 8.56 -1.13
C LYS A 87 10.87 8.11 0.23
N SER A 88 11.00 8.98 1.22
CA SER A 88 10.28 8.84 2.48
C SER A 88 8.80 9.25 2.30
N PRO A 89 7.87 8.75 3.14
CA PRO A 89 6.47 9.18 3.10
C PRO A 89 6.27 10.71 3.24
N ALA A 90 7.15 11.38 3.97
CA ALA A 90 7.10 12.83 4.18
C ALA A 90 7.49 13.65 2.95
N SER A 91 8.11 13.03 1.94
CA SER A 91 8.63 13.69 0.73
C SER A 91 7.78 13.41 -0.51
N LEU A 92 6.61 12.80 -0.34
CA LEU A 92 5.69 12.51 -1.44
C LEU A 92 5.04 13.80 -1.98
N THR A 93 4.87 13.85 -3.30
CA THR A 93 3.98 14.86 -3.92
C THR A 93 2.51 14.47 -3.69
N GLU A 94 1.58 15.41 -3.90
CA GLU A 94 0.15 15.11 -3.82
C GLU A 94 -0.28 14.05 -4.84
N SER A 95 0.34 14.01 -5.99
CA SER A 95 0.12 13.01 -7.04
C SER A 95 0.59 11.62 -6.62
N GLU A 96 1.80 11.51 -6.07
CA GLU A 96 2.36 10.27 -5.53
C GLU A 96 1.54 9.74 -4.35
N ALA A 97 1.12 10.64 -3.44
CA ALA A 97 0.25 10.30 -2.33
C ALA A 97 -1.12 9.79 -2.80
N ALA A 98 -1.73 10.45 -3.78
CA ALA A 98 -3.00 10.02 -4.37
C ALA A 98 -2.90 8.64 -5.03
N PHE A 99 -1.77 8.34 -5.69
CA PHE A 99 -1.51 7.01 -6.23
C PHE A 99 -1.45 5.95 -5.12
N LEU A 100 -0.69 6.19 -4.05
CA LEU A 100 -0.58 5.25 -2.94
C LEU A 100 -1.92 5.07 -2.20
N VAL A 101 -2.73 6.12 -2.05
CA VAL A 101 -4.09 6.01 -1.50
C VAL A 101 -4.99 5.12 -2.37
N ALA A 102 -4.81 5.19 -3.69
CA ALA A 102 -5.59 4.38 -4.62
C ALA A 102 -5.19 2.89 -4.61
N MET A 103 -3.90 2.56 -4.39
CA MET A 103 -3.33 1.22 -4.56
C MET A 103 -4.04 0.11 -3.75
N PRO A 104 -4.29 0.24 -2.43
CA PRO A 104 -4.76 -0.87 -1.61
C PRO A 104 -6.13 -1.44 -1.99
N GLN A 105 -6.95 -0.71 -2.72
CA GLN A 105 -8.26 -1.19 -3.17
C GLN A 105 -8.13 -2.33 -4.19
N SER A 106 -7.10 -2.28 -5.06
CA SER A 106 -6.85 -3.30 -6.09
C SER A 106 -5.35 -3.35 -6.40
N PRO A 107 -4.52 -3.83 -5.47
CA PRO A 107 -3.08 -3.64 -5.49
C PRO A 107 -2.40 -4.26 -6.72
N GLU A 108 -2.87 -5.40 -7.22
CA GLU A 108 -2.26 -6.03 -8.39
C GLU A 108 -2.71 -5.38 -9.71
N THR A 109 -3.96 -4.95 -9.81
CA THR A 109 -4.49 -4.35 -11.05
C THR A 109 -4.09 -2.88 -11.21
N ARG A 110 -3.63 -2.23 -10.14
CA ARG A 110 -3.17 -0.84 -10.12
C ARG A 110 -1.65 -0.70 -10.05
N ARG A 111 -0.93 -1.78 -10.31
CA ARG A 111 0.53 -1.75 -10.43
C ARG A 111 0.95 -1.04 -11.71
N PRO A 112 1.75 0.05 -11.66
CA PRO A 112 2.14 0.81 -12.84
C PRO A 112 3.08 0.04 -13.76
N ASP A 113 3.90 -0.87 -13.21
CA ASP A 113 4.80 -1.75 -13.98
C ASP A 113 4.08 -2.82 -14.81
N ARG A 114 2.80 -3.10 -14.53
CA ARG A 114 1.99 -4.08 -15.25
C ARG A 114 0.79 -3.45 -15.96
N ASN A 115 0.15 -2.49 -15.32
CA ASN A 115 -1.08 -1.86 -15.79
C ASN A 115 -1.02 -0.34 -15.62
N PRO A 116 -0.16 0.38 -16.37
CA PRO A 116 0.07 1.81 -16.17
C PRO A 116 -1.21 2.64 -16.31
N LYS A 117 -2.09 2.28 -17.25
CA LYS A 117 -3.36 2.96 -17.45
C LYS A 117 -4.25 2.89 -16.20
N ASN A 118 -4.42 1.70 -15.63
CA ASN A 118 -5.25 1.52 -14.42
C ASN A 118 -4.67 2.27 -13.22
N ALA A 119 -3.34 2.34 -13.12
CA ALA A 119 -2.65 3.09 -12.08
C ALA A 119 -2.92 4.60 -12.21
N ILE A 120 -2.77 5.14 -13.43
CA ILE A 120 -3.01 6.55 -13.73
C ILE A 120 -4.48 6.91 -13.51
N ASP A 121 -5.42 6.11 -14.01
CA ASP A 121 -6.85 6.33 -13.85
C ASP A 121 -7.25 6.36 -12.36
N ALA A 122 -6.69 5.42 -11.56
CA ALA A 122 -6.95 5.36 -10.13
C ALA A 122 -6.36 6.57 -9.38
N LYS A 123 -5.12 6.98 -9.68
CA LYS A 123 -4.49 8.20 -9.17
C LYS A 123 -5.36 9.43 -9.48
N ASN A 124 -5.74 9.57 -10.74
CA ASN A 124 -6.51 10.72 -11.22
C ASN A 124 -7.91 10.79 -10.57
N HIS A 125 -8.53 9.64 -10.31
CA HIS A 125 -9.80 9.60 -9.60
C HIS A 125 -9.66 10.13 -8.16
N VAL A 126 -8.63 9.71 -7.43
CA VAL A 126 -8.35 10.20 -6.07
C VAL A 126 -8.06 11.71 -6.09
N LEU A 127 -7.20 12.18 -7.02
CA LEU A 127 -6.86 13.60 -7.15
C LEU A 127 -8.11 14.48 -7.39
N LYS A 128 -9.00 14.07 -8.29
CA LYS A 128 -10.25 14.80 -8.56
C LYS A 128 -11.13 14.85 -7.31
N THR A 129 -11.29 13.74 -6.60
CA THR A 129 -12.08 13.68 -5.36
C THR A 129 -11.50 14.58 -4.26
N VAL A 130 -10.16 14.60 -4.12
CA VAL A 130 -9.49 15.48 -3.15
C VAL A 130 -9.58 16.92 -3.56
N ALA A 131 -9.45 17.23 -4.86
CA ALA A 131 -9.57 18.58 -5.39
C ALA A 131 -10.95 19.19 -5.13
N GLU A 132 -12.02 18.41 -5.31
CA GLU A 132 -13.37 18.82 -4.97
C GLU A 132 -13.54 19.07 -3.46
N ALA A 133 -12.94 18.23 -2.62
CA ALA A 133 -13.06 18.32 -1.16
C ALA A 133 -12.21 19.45 -0.54
N ARG A 134 -11.11 19.85 -1.19
CA ARG A 134 -10.15 20.87 -0.72
C ARG A 134 -10.15 22.16 -1.55
N ASP A 135 -11.05 22.26 -2.51
CA ASP A 135 -11.19 23.42 -3.41
C ASP A 135 -9.87 23.78 -4.11
N PHE A 136 -9.23 22.81 -4.77
CA PHE A 136 -8.01 23.04 -5.52
C PHE A 136 -8.28 23.95 -6.73
N SER A 137 -7.35 24.86 -7.02
CA SER A 137 -7.44 25.63 -8.26
C SER A 137 -7.37 24.72 -9.49
N PRO A 138 -8.05 25.04 -10.61
CA PRO A 138 -7.97 24.23 -11.83
C PRO A 138 -6.57 24.12 -12.42
N VAL A 139 -5.69 25.06 -12.13
CA VAL A 139 -4.29 25.04 -12.56
C VAL A 139 -3.53 23.98 -11.79
N LEU A 140 -3.63 24.00 -10.45
CA LEU A 140 -2.97 23.07 -9.57
C LEU A 140 -3.41 21.61 -9.82
N LEU A 141 -4.72 21.42 -10.01
CA LEU A 141 -5.24 20.08 -10.36
C LEU A 141 -4.64 19.56 -11.68
N ARG A 142 -4.52 20.43 -12.70
CA ARG A 142 -3.89 20.04 -13.99
C ARG A 142 -2.44 19.63 -13.81
N GLU A 143 -1.67 20.35 -13.00
CA GLU A 143 -0.27 20.02 -12.70
C GLU A 143 -0.16 18.63 -12.06
N TYR A 144 -0.94 18.34 -11.03
CA TYR A 144 -0.96 17.04 -10.37
C TYR A 144 -1.44 15.89 -11.28
N LEU A 145 -2.42 16.14 -12.14
CA LEU A 145 -2.88 15.13 -13.11
C LEU A 145 -1.81 14.81 -14.16
N ALA A 146 -1.00 15.81 -14.57
CA ALA A 146 0.06 15.66 -15.56
C ALA A 146 1.31 14.96 -15.01
N GLU A 147 1.47 14.86 -13.69
CA GLU A 147 2.62 14.21 -13.08
C GLU A 147 2.64 12.71 -13.38
N ASN A 148 3.76 12.25 -13.94
CA ASN A 148 3.94 10.86 -14.35
C ASN A 148 4.20 9.95 -13.16
N LEU A 149 3.63 8.74 -13.21
CA LEU A 149 3.96 7.66 -12.29
C LEU A 149 5.22 6.90 -12.75
N PRO A 150 6.01 6.35 -11.81
CA PRO A 150 7.09 5.46 -12.17
C PRO A 150 6.53 4.18 -12.81
N LEU A 151 7.09 3.79 -13.96
CA LEU A 151 6.69 2.57 -14.67
C LEU A 151 7.42 1.32 -14.16
N GLU A 152 8.46 1.50 -13.36
CA GLU A 152 9.26 0.41 -12.83
C GLU A 152 9.30 0.47 -11.30
N LYS A 153 9.14 -0.69 -10.71
CA LYS A 153 9.37 -0.89 -9.28
C LYS A 153 10.87 -0.88 -9.01
N SER A 154 11.30 -0.06 -8.07
CA SER A 154 12.69 -0.11 -7.59
C SER A 154 13.01 -1.51 -7.06
N LYS A 155 14.12 -2.05 -7.48
CA LYS A 155 14.68 -3.24 -6.84
C LYS A 155 15.16 -2.80 -5.46
N VAL A 156 14.41 -3.14 -4.43
CA VAL A 156 14.91 -2.99 -3.05
C VAL A 156 16.19 -3.79 -2.97
N ALA A 157 17.29 -3.11 -2.69
CA ALA A 157 18.58 -3.77 -2.58
C ALA A 157 18.50 -4.79 -1.45
N ARG A 158 18.51 -6.07 -1.80
CA ARG A 158 18.65 -7.15 -0.82
C ARG A 158 20.13 -7.23 -0.45
N ALA A 159 20.58 -6.30 0.39
CA ALA A 159 21.99 -6.16 0.73
C ALA A 159 22.56 -7.39 1.45
N ALA A 160 21.75 -8.14 2.17
CA ALA A 160 22.20 -9.34 2.89
C ALA A 160 21.06 -10.36 3.03
N PRO A 161 20.61 -11.03 1.94
CA PRO A 161 19.46 -11.94 1.99
C PRO A 161 19.66 -13.11 2.96
N HIS A 162 20.86 -13.69 3.00
CA HIS A 162 21.17 -14.81 3.89
C HIS A 162 21.13 -14.45 5.38
N LEU A 163 21.50 -13.21 5.73
CA LEU A 163 21.38 -12.73 7.10
C LEU A 163 19.90 -12.59 7.50
N LEU A 164 19.08 -12.03 6.62
CA LEU A 164 17.65 -11.92 6.86
C LEU A 164 16.99 -13.29 7.03
N ASP A 165 17.30 -14.24 6.14
CA ASP A 165 16.77 -15.60 6.20
C ASP A 165 17.18 -16.32 7.49
N ARG A 166 18.43 -16.13 7.94
CA ARG A 166 18.93 -16.68 9.21
C ARG A 166 18.22 -16.06 10.41
N PHE A 167 17.99 -14.74 10.36
CA PHE A 167 17.32 -14.03 11.43
C PHE A 167 15.86 -14.46 11.55
N VAL A 168 15.11 -14.48 10.46
CA VAL A 168 13.69 -14.91 10.43
C VAL A 168 13.53 -16.34 10.94
N ARG A 169 14.47 -17.21 10.65
CA ARG A 169 14.45 -18.60 11.18
C ARG A 169 14.69 -18.67 12.70
N ASN A 170 15.50 -17.77 13.24
CA ASN A 170 15.89 -17.82 14.66
C ASN A 170 14.95 -17.00 15.56
N ASP A 171 14.42 -15.90 15.06
CA ASP A 171 13.51 -14.99 15.79
C ASP A 171 12.52 -14.31 14.84
N ALA A 172 11.43 -15.01 14.55
CA ALA A 172 10.34 -14.47 13.73
C ALA A 172 9.49 -13.40 14.43
N SER A 173 9.72 -13.14 15.73
CA SER A 173 8.92 -12.18 16.52
C SER A 173 9.41 -10.75 16.40
N SER A 174 10.65 -10.52 16.05
CA SER A 174 11.26 -9.20 15.95
C SER A 174 10.85 -8.48 14.66
N LYS A 175 10.27 -7.30 14.79
CA LYS A 175 9.80 -6.48 13.66
C LYS A 175 10.90 -5.68 12.97
N ALA A 176 12.06 -5.55 13.56
CA ALA A 176 13.20 -4.81 13.01
C ALA A 176 14.52 -5.45 13.47
N LEU A 177 15.47 -5.54 12.56
CA LEU A 177 16.83 -6.02 12.82
C LEU A 177 17.81 -4.86 12.61
N HIS A 178 18.43 -4.41 13.69
CA HIS A 178 19.55 -3.49 13.62
C HIS A 178 20.86 -4.29 13.54
N THR A 179 21.64 -4.03 12.51
CA THR A 179 22.91 -4.74 12.26
C THR A 179 24.08 -3.77 12.21
N THR A 180 25.27 -4.28 12.37
CA THR A 180 26.52 -3.54 12.17
C THR A 180 27.02 -3.60 10.72
N ILE A 181 26.22 -4.12 9.79
CA ILE A 181 26.58 -4.18 8.38
C ILE A 181 26.59 -2.76 7.81
N ASP A 182 27.73 -2.35 7.30
CA ASP A 182 27.85 -1.14 6.51
C ASP A 182 27.33 -1.38 5.09
N PRO A 183 26.31 -0.63 4.63
CA PRO A 183 25.70 -0.87 3.32
C PRO A 183 26.65 -0.60 2.15
N VAL A 184 27.62 0.30 2.30
CA VAL A 184 28.60 0.61 1.27
C VAL A 184 29.57 -0.56 1.08
N TRP A 185 30.15 -1.06 2.18
CA TRP A 185 31.00 -2.23 2.14
C TRP A 185 30.27 -3.48 1.64
N GLN A 186 29.01 -3.66 2.06
CA GLN A 186 28.19 -4.76 1.58
C GLN A 186 27.99 -4.74 0.06
N MET A 187 27.74 -3.56 -0.52
CA MET A 187 27.62 -3.41 -1.97
C MET A 187 28.93 -3.71 -2.70
N VAL A 188 30.05 -3.20 -2.20
CA VAL A 188 31.37 -3.45 -2.80
C VAL A 188 31.71 -4.94 -2.79
N VAL A 189 31.54 -5.61 -1.67
CA VAL A 189 31.80 -7.05 -1.55
C VAL A 189 30.86 -7.85 -2.44
N GLN A 190 29.57 -7.49 -2.52
CA GLN A 190 28.60 -8.17 -3.38
C GLN A 190 28.97 -8.03 -4.86
N GLN A 191 29.44 -6.85 -5.27
CA GLN A 191 29.91 -6.63 -6.64
C GLN A 191 31.14 -7.51 -6.94
N MET A 192 32.13 -7.51 -6.07
CA MET A 192 33.33 -8.35 -6.22
C MET A 192 32.98 -9.85 -6.34
N VAL A 193 32.06 -10.33 -5.51
CA VAL A 193 31.59 -11.71 -5.57
C VAL A 193 30.92 -12.01 -6.90
N ASN A 194 30.01 -11.14 -7.36
CA ASN A 194 29.29 -11.31 -8.63
C ASN A 194 30.25 -11.33 -9.82
N GLU A 195 31.26 -10.45 -9.83
CA GLU A 195 32.29 -10.41 -10.87
C GLU A 195 33.18 -11.67 -10.87
N HIS A 196 33.43 -12.22 -9.70
CA HIS A 196 34.24 -13.43 -9.57
C HIS A 196 33.46 -14.69 -9.96
N VAL A 197 32.22 -14.83 -9.49
CA VAL A 197 31.35 -15.98 -9.81
C VAL A 197 30.94 -15.98 -11.29
N GLY A 198 30.81 -14.81 -11.93
CA GLY A 198 30.49 -14.70 -13.36
C GLY A 198 31.62 -15.13 -14.29
N ARG A 199 32.80 -15.50 -13.75
CA ARG A 199 33.97 -16.01 -14.52
C ARG A 199 34.05 -17.54 -14.57
N PHE A 200 33.17 -18.24 -13.85
CA PHE A 200 33.05 -19.69 -13.83
C PHE A 200 31.69 -20.10 -14.43
#